data_15cf03fbdcbe7b0c876fec2c8429f1f5
#
_entry.id   15cf03fbdcbe7b0c876fec2c8429f1f5
#
_cell.length_a   1.000
_cell.length_b   1.000
_cell.length_c   1.000
_cell.angle_alpha   90.00
_cell.angle_beta   90.00
_cell.angle_gamma   90.00
#
_symmetry.space_group_name_H-M   'P 1'
#
loop_
_entity.id
_entity.type
_entity.pdbx_description
1 polymer ?
#
loop_
_entity_poly.entity_id
_entity_poly.type
_entity_poly.pdbx_seq_one_letter_code
_entity_poly.pdbx_strand_id
1 'polypeptide(L)'
;MELKFNFEYRGESHFGKIYRPYARVLLKSPKQELWLNEWLIVDTGADFTTLPRYIARELDIDLKGDCMNGSTSGVGGKQVIFLLKKYLEVKLGETTRRIPVAFFDNNQVPGLMGRQGFIETFDTEFLKAHVVVFKS
;
A
#
# COMPACT_ATOMS: atom_id res chain seq x y z
N MET A 1 -5.90 -16.78 10.36
CA MET A 1 -4.74 -15.94 10.74
C MET A 1 -5.22 -14.69 11.45
N GLU A 2 -4.53 -14.29 12.47
CA GLU A 2 -4.71 -12.97 13.09
C GLU A 2 -3.35 -12.30 13.15
N LEU A 3 -3.24 -11.11 12.57
CA LEU A 3 -1.98 -10.38 12.46
C LEU A 3 -2.17 -8.98 12.99
N LYS A 4 -1.26 -8.52 13.85
CA LYS A 4 -1.36 -7.23 14.52
C LYS A 4 -0.13 -6.38 14.25
N PHE A 5 -0.36 -5.07 14.03
CA PHE A 5 0.72 -4.09 13.93
C PHE A 5 0.39 -2.91 14.82
N ASN A 6 1.38 -2.47 15.60
CA ASN A 6 1.25 -1.22 16.34
C ASN A 6 1.25 -0.04 15.37
N PHE A 7 0.44 0.98 15.66
CA PHE A 7 0.56 2.24 14.94
C PHE A 7 1.94 2.83 15.20
N GLU A 8 2.45 3.56 14.23
CA GLU A 8 3.71 4.26 14.36
C GLU A 8 3.48 5.70 14.81
N TYR A 9 4.24 6.14 15.82
CA TYR A 9 4.25 7.53 16.24
C TYR A 9 4.92 8.39 15.16
N ARG A 10 4.23 9.42 14.69
CA ARG A 10 4.69 10.28 13.58
C ARG A 10 4.85 11.73 13.97
N GLY A 11 4.97 12.03 15.26
CA GLY A 11 5.19 13.38 15.74
C GLY A 11 3.94 14.03 16.32
N GLU A 12 3.98 15.32 16.48
CA GLU A 12 2.90 16.09 17.06
C GLU A 12 2.32 17.08 16.07
N SER A 13 1.04 17.35 16.22
CA SER A 13 0.32 18.39 15.50
C SER A 13 -0.32 19.36 16.48
N HIS A 14 -0.99 20.38 15.95
CA HIS A 14 -1.80 21.30 16.76
C HIS A 14 -2.85 20.53 17.59
N PHE A 15 -3.33 19.37 17.09
CA PHE A 15 -4.38 18.57 17.74
C PHE A 15 -3.81 17.46 18.64
N GLY A 16 -2.51 17.40 18.84
CA GLY A 16 -1.86 16.40 19.68
C GLY A 16 -0.99 15.43 18.89
N LYS A 17 -0.67 14.32 19.54
CA LYS A 17 0.21 13.29 18.96
C LYS A 17 -0.46 12.58 17.79
N ILE A 18 0.33 12.31 16.75
CA ILE A 18 -0.13 11.59 15.56
C ILE A 18 0.43 10.18 15.59
N TYR A 19 -0.47 9.20 15.49
CA TYR A 19 -0.15 7.79 15.31
C TYR A 19 -0.79 7.32 14.02
N ARG A 20 -0.03 6.60 13.17
CA ARG A 20 -0.54 6.11 11.89
C ARG A 20 -0.52 4.60 11.84
N PRO A 21 -1.58 3.98 11.29
CA PRO A 21 -1.61 2.53 11.11
C PRO A 21 -0.72 2.14 9.92
N TYR A 22 0.30 1.34 10.17
CA TYR A 22 1.16 0.76 9.15
C TYR A 22 1.06 -0.75 9.19
N ALA A 23 1.20 -1.37 8.04
CA ALA A 23 1.33 -2.80 7.91
C ALA A 23 2.59 -3.12 7.11
N ARG A 24 3.31 -4.16 7.53
CA ARG A 24 4.46 -4.65 6.79
C ARG A 24 4.00 -5.62 5.72
N VAL A 25 4.31 -5.31 4.48
CA VAL A 25 3.86 -6.07 3.32
C VAL A 25 5.07 -6.52 2.51
N LEU A 26 5.05 -7.74 2.02
CA LEU A 26 6.02 -8.25 1.07
C LEU A 26 5.45 -8.13 -0.32
N LEU A 27 6.17 -7.45 -1.21
CA LEU A 27 5.78 -7.25 -2.61
C LEU A 27 6.69 -8.08 -3.49
N LYS A 28 6.12 -8.91 -4.35
CA LYS A 28 6.92 -9.77 -5.22
C LYS A 28 7.14 -9.12 -6.58
N SER A 29 8.38 -9.13 -7.04
CA SER A 29 8.68 -8.73 -8.42
C SER A 29 7.94 -9.64 -9.40
N PRO A 30 7.29 -9.09 -10.45
CA PRO A 30 6.68 -9.91 -11.48
C PRO A 30 7.69 -10.55 -12.42
N LYS A 31 8.96 -10.12 -12.39
CA LYS A 31 9.98 -10.56 -13.33
C LYS A 31 11.13 -11.34 -12.69
N GLN A 32 11.32 -11.19 -11.38
CA GLN A 32 12.46 -11.79 -10.67
C GLN A 32 11.98 -12.50 -9.40
N GLU A 33 12.77 -13.45 -8.90
CA GLU A 33 12.53 -14.08 -7.60
C GLU A 33 13.02 -13.14 -6.51
N LEU A 34 12.25 -12.07 -6.30
CA LEU A 34 12.59 -11.00 -5.38
C LEU A 34 11.32 -10.57 -4.61
N TRP A 35 11.40 -10.58 -3.30
CA TRP A 35 10.38 -10.04 -2.42
C TRP A 35 10.92 -8.77 -1.76
N LEU A 36 10.20 -7.68 -1.92
CA LEU A 36 10.52 -6.39 -1.33
C LEU A 36 9.67 -6.18 -0.08
N ASN A 37 10.33 -5.84 1.02
CA ASN A 37 9.67 -5.61 2.30
C ASN A 37 9.39 -4.11 2.47
N GLU A 38 8.10 -3.75 2.57
CA GLU A 38 7.68 -2.35 2.67
C GLU A 38 6.65 -2.15 3.78
N TRP A 39 6.70 -1.00 4.41
CA TRP A 39 5.67 -0.54 5.33
C TRP A 39 4.70 0.35 4.58
N LEU A 40 3.43 -0.03 4.57
CA LEU A 40 2.38 0.74 3.90
C LEU A 40 1.42 1.31 4.95
N ILE A 41 0.96 2.53 4.71
CA ILE A 41 -0.12 3.10 5.54
C ILE A 41 -1.40 2.34 5.22
N VAL A 42 -2.07 1.84 6.24
CA VAL A 42 -3.38 1.18 6.08
C VAL A 42 -4.42 2.27 5.87
N ASP A 43 -4.89 2.42 4.64
CA ASP A 43 -5.73 3.54 4.24
C ASP A 43 -7.07 3.06 3.69
N THR A 44 -8.10 3.08 4.53
CA THR A 44 -9.45 2.68 4.15
C THR A 44 -10.12 3.67 3.19
N GLY A 45 -9.56 4.86 3.05
CA GLY A 45 -10.02 5.85 2.07
C GLY A 45 -9.48 5.64 0.66
N ALA A 46 -8.43 4.82 0.51
CA ALA A 46 -7.86 4.52 -0.80
C ALA A 46 -8.61 3.36 -1.47
N ASP A 47 -9.07 3.58 -2.69
CA ASP A 47 -9.81 2.54 -3.43
C ASP A 47 -8.93 1.32 -3.73
N PHE A 48 -7.68 1.55 -4.08
CA PHE A 48 -6.70 0.51 -4.39
C PHE A 48 -5.33 0.90 -3.85
N THR A 49 -4.41 -0.06 -3.83
CA THR A 49 -3.06 0.16 -3.31
C THR A 49 -2.25 1.03 -4.26
N THR A 50 -1.60 2.05 -3.71
CA THR A 50 -0.74 2.96 -4.46
C THR A 50 0.64 2.98 -3.85
N LEU A 51 1.65 3.01 -4.70
CA LEU A 51 3.05 2.93 -4.30
C LEU A 51 3.84 4.08 -4.93
N PRO A 52 4.89 4.58 -4.24
CA PRO A 52 5.76 5.55 -4.85
C PRO A 52 6.57 4.95 -5.99
N ARG A 53 7.03 5.80 -6.89
CA ARG A 53 7.72 5.41 -8.11
C ARG A 53 8.93 4.50 -7.89
N TYR A 54 9.71 4.74 -6.83
CA TYR A 54 10.93 3.97 -6.61
C TYR A 54 10.65 2.48 -6.37
N ILE A 55 9.46 2.13 -5.86
CA ILE A 55 9.10 0.73 -5.64
C ILE A 55 8.97 -0.02 -6.98
N ALA A 56 8.41 0.64 -8.01
CA ALA A 56 8.35 0.05 -9.34
C ALA A 56 9.76 -0.31 -9.83
N ARG A 57 10.71 0.60 -9.65
CA ARG A 57 12.09 0.38 -10.05
C ARG A 57 12.70 -0.81 -9.30
N GLU A 58 12.51 -0.89 -8.00
CA GLU A 58 13.06 -1.99 -7.20
C GLU A 58 12.43 -3.33 -7.52
N LEU A 59 11.18 -3.35 -7.99
CA LEU A 59 10.50 -4.56 -8.42
C LEU A 59 10.73 -4.89 -9.89
N ASP A 60 11.59 -4.15 -10.58
CA ASP A 60 11.86 -4.32 -12.02
C ASP A 60 10.59 -4.15 -12.87
N ILE A 61 9.75 -3.20 -12.48
CA ILE A 61 8.54 -2.84 -13.22
C ILE A 61 8.83 -1.60 -14.07
N ASP A 62 8.57 -1.71 -15.37
CA ASP A 62 8.70 -0.60 -16.30
C ASP A 62 7.36 0.17 -16.34
N LEU A 63 7.39 1.42 -15.90
CA LEU A 63 6.19 2.25 -15.87
C LEU A 63 5.57 2.47 -17.25
N LYS A 64 6.37 2.41 -18.31
CA LYS A 64 5.87 2.57 -19.68
C LYS A 64 5.33 1.26 -20.26
N GLY A 65 6.10 0.18 -20.12
CA GLY A 65 5.76 -1.09 -20.75
C GLY A 65 4.79 -1.94 -19.96
N ASP A 66 4.90 -1.91 -18.63
CA ASP A 66 4.12 -2.78 -17.75
C ASP A 66 2.86 -2.12 -17.19
N CYS A 67 2.69 -0.82 -17.43
CA CYS A 67 1.59 -0.03 -16.87
C CYS A 67 0.80 0.70 -17.95
N MET A 68 -0.43 1.06 -17.59
CA MET A 68 -1.27 1.99 -18.35
C MET A 68 -1.28 3.33 -17.63
N ASN A 69 -1.36 4.42 -18.38
CA ASN A 69 -1.54 5.74 -17.80
C ASN A 69 -2.97 5.88 -17.26
N GLY A 70 -3.07 6.53 -16.12
CA GLY A 70 -4.34 6.86 -15.51
C GLY A 70 -4.24 8.15 -14.73
N SER A 71 -5.32 8.53 -14.11
CA SER A 71 -5.33 9.67 -13.20
C SER A 71 -6.20 9.35 -12.00
N THR A 72 -5.83 9.93 -10.87
CA THR A 72 -6.65 9.90 -9.67
C THR A 72 -6.85 11.32 -9.19
N SER A 73 -7.98 11.57 -8.55
CA SER A 73 -8.28 12.87 -7.95
C SER A 73 -8.57 12.69 -6.47
N GLY A 74 -8.21 13.68 -5.70
CA GLY A 74 -8.39 13.70 -4.27
C GLY A 74 -8.27 15.12 -3.75
N VAL A 75 -8.05 15.25 -2.45
CA VAL A 75 -7.96 16.55 -1.79
C VAL A 75 -6.87 17.44 -2.41
N GLY A 76 -5.79 16.84 -2.91
CA GLY A 76 -4.69 17.55 -3.56
C GLY A 76 -4.87 17.79 -5.06
N GLY A 77 -6.03 17.46 -5.64
CA GLY A 77 -6.30 17.60 -7.07
C GLY A 77 -6.00 16.33 -7.85
N LYS A 78 -5.88 16.46 -9.17
CA LYS A 78 -5.56 15.34 -10.05
C LYS A 78 -4.09 15.02 -10.05
N GLN A 79 -3.77 13.72 -10.02
CA GLN A 79 -2.40 13.24 -10.14
C GLN A 79 -2.33 12.15 -11.20
N VAL A 80 -1.21 12.12 -11.94
CA VAL A 80 -0.91 11.06 -12.89
C VAL A 80 -0.49 9.83 -12.13
N ILE A 81 -1.07 8.69 -12.49
CA ILE A 81 -0.70 7.39 -11.93
C ILE A 81 -0.45 6.40 -13.06
N PHE A 82 0.33 5.37 -12.75
CA PHE A 82 0.63 4.28 -13.66
C PHE A 82 -0.01 3.01 -13.12
N LEU A 83 -1.03 2.52 -13.81
CA LEU A 83 -1.80 1.35 -13.40
C LEU A 83 -1.08 0.09 -13.89
N LEU A 84 -0.62 -0.74 -12.98
CA LEU A 84 0.02 -2.00 -13.35
C LEU A 84 -0.98 -2.88 -14.11
N LYS A 85 -0.60 -3.35 -15.30
CA LYS A 85 -1.49 -4.13 -16.18
C LYS A 85 -1.86 -5.48 -15.58
N LYS A 86 -0.96 -6.09 -14.82
CA LYS A 86 -1.17 -7.37 -14.15
C LYS A 86 -1.27 -7.12 -12.64
N TYR A 87 -2.00 -7.97 -11.95
CA TYR A 87 -2.05 -7.90 -10.49
C TYR A 87 -0.70 -8.29 -9.89
N LEU A 88 -0.36 -7.63 -8.79
CA LEU A 88 0.89 -7.86 -8.08
C LEU A 88 0.66 -8.89 -6.97
N GLU A 89 1.57 -9.85 -6.87
CA GLU A 89 1.55 -10.81 -5.77
C GLU A 89 2.15 -10.17 -4.51
N VAL A 90 1.42 -10.27 -3.39
CA VAL A 90 1.84 -9.67 -2.13
C VAL A 90 1.58 -10.64 -0.98
N LYS A 91 2.30 -10.46 0.12
CA LYS A 91 2.04 -11.20 1.36
C LYS A 91 1.82 -10.24 2.51
N LEU A 92 0.79 -10.53 3.28
CA LEU A 92 0.54 -9.92 4.58
C LEU A 92 0.61 -11.05 5.62
N GLY A 93 1.71 -11.07 6.40
CA GLY A 93 2.03 -12.23 7.21
C GLY A 93 2.21 -13.46 6.34
N GLU A 94 1.46 -14.51 6.61
CA GLU A 94 1.51 -15.76 5.83
C GLU A 94 0.49 -15.81 4.70
N THR A 95 -0.35 -14.79 4.58
CA THR A 95 -1.44 -14.75 3.61
C THR A 95 -0.99 -14.07 2.32
N THR A 96 -1.14 -14.77 1.21
CA THR A 96 -0.81 -14.25 -0.13
C THR A 96 -2.07 -13.70 -0.79
N ARG A 97 -1.91 -12.57 -1.49
CA ARG A 97 -2.96 -11.95 -2.31
C ARG A 97 -2.38 -11.51 -3.64
N ARG A 98 -3.24 -11.38 -4.64
CA ARG A 98 -2.91 -10.73 -5.91
C ARG A 98 -3.77 -9.47 -5.98
N ILE A 99 -3.12 -8.31 -6.01
CA ILE A 99 -3.81 -7.05 -5.83
C ILE A 99 -3.58 -6.11 -7.02
N PRO A 100 -4.57 -5.24 -7.32
CA PRO A 100 -4.34 -4.14 -8.24
C PRO A 100 -3.43 -3.11 -7.58
N VAL A 101 -2.49 -2.56 -8.35
CA VAL A 101 -1.53 -1.59 -7.87
C VAL A 101 -1.38 -0.46 -8.88
N ALA A 102 -1.29 0.76 -8.37
CA ALA A 102 -0.90 1.92 -9.16
C ALA A 102 0.35 2.55 -8.56
N PHE A 103 1.18 3.12 -9.42
CA PHE A 103 2.38 3.85 -9.02
C PHE A 103 2.18 5.33 -9.26
N PHE A 104 2.50 6.15 -8.26
CA PHE A 104 2.62 7.59 -8.47
C PHE A 104 3.92 7.90 -9.21
N ASP A 105 3.90 8.96 -10.01
CA ASP A 105 5.12 9.49 -10.62
C ASP A 105 5.83 10.43 -9.64
N ASN A 106 6.08 9.93 -8.43
CA ASN A 106 6.62 10.71 -7.33
C ASN A 106 7.25 9.74 -6.31
N ASN A 107 8.46 10.07 -5.86
CA ASN A 107 9.17 9.28 -4.85
C ASN A 107 8.89 9.71 -3.41
N GLN A 108 8.20 10.82 -3.21
CA GLN A 108 8.00 11.41 -1.89
C GLN A 108 6.63 11.15 -1.28
N VAL A 109 5.78 10.40 -1.99
CA VAL A 109 4.51 9.95 -1.46
C VAL A 109 4.69 8.65 -0.70
N PRO A 110 3.96 8.42 0.40
CA PRO A 110 4.00 7.13 1.07
C PRO A 110 3.26 6.07 0.28
N GLY A 111 3.63 4.80 0.48
CA GLY A 111 2.84 3.69 -0.02
C GLY A 111 1.57 3.55 0.81
N LEU A 112 0.44 3.36 0.13
CA LEU A 112 -0.87 3.21 0.76
C LEU A 112 -1.42 1.82 0.47
N MET A 113 -1.78 1.09 1.52
CA MET A 113 -2.53 -0.15 1.41
C MET A 113 -4.00 0.20 1.23
N GLY A 114 -4.54 -0.05 0.02
CA GLY A 114 -5.91 0.29 -0.34
C GLY A 114 -6.88 -0.87 -0.15
N ARG A 115 -8.15 -0.61 -0.49
CA ARG A 115 -9.23 -1.57 -0.22
C ARG A 115 -9.30 -2.70 -1.22
N GLN A 116 -9.33 -2.38 -2.53
CA GLN A 116 -9.64 -3.39 -3.57
C GLN A 116 -8.60 -4.51 -3.58
N GLY A 117 -9.07 -5.72 -3.45
CA GLY A 117 -8.26 -6.91 -3.47
C GLY A 117 -7.34 -7.08 -2.28
N PHE A 118 -7.27 -6.11 -1.37
CA PHE A 118 -6.35 -6.13 -0.24
C PHE A 118 -7.08 -5.95 1.09
N ILE A 119 -7.29 -4.71 1.59
CA ILE A 119 -7.94 -4.53 2.91
C ILE A 119 -9.28 -5.26 2.97
N GLU A 120 -10.10 -5.14 1.93
CA GLU A 120 -11.45 -5.72 1.92
C GLU A 120 -11.47 -7.25 1.83
N THR A 121 -10.29 -7.89 1.70
CA THR A 121 -10.18 -9.35 1.77
C THR A 121 -9.89 -9.86 3.18
N PHE A 122 -9.82 -8.96 4.15
CA PHE A 122 -9.61 -9.26 5.56
C PHE A 122 -10.69 -8.57 6.40
N ASP A 123 -11.00 -9.16 7.55
CA ASP A 123 -11.65 -8.39 8.61
C ASP A 123 -10.58 -7.53 9.25
N THR A 124 -10.76 -6.21 9.23
CA THR A 124 -9.73 -5.27 9.70
C THR A 124 -10.30 -4.43 10.83
N GLU A 125 -9.58 -4.38 11.94
CA GLU A 125 -9.97 -3.62 13.12
C GLU A 125 -8.92 -2.56 13.45
N PHE A 126 -9.38 -1.35 13.76
CA PHE A 126 -8.52 -0.26 14.25
C PHE A 126 -8.86 -0.04 15.71
N LEU A 127 -7.99 -0.50 16.60
CA LEU A 127 -8.24 -0.46 18.01
C LEU A 127 -7.81 0.89 18.61
N LYS A 128 -8.54 1.37 19.61
CA LYS A 128 -8.17 2.63 20.29
C LYS A 128 -6.82 2.56 20.99
N ALA A 129 -6.28 1.36 21.19
CA ALA A 129 -4.95 1.16 21.73
C ALA A 129 -3.85 1.40 20.69
N HIS A 130 -4.20 1.92 19.50
CA HIS A 130 -3.30 2.17 18.38
C HIS A 130 -2.68 0.87 17.85
N VAL A 131 -3.54 -0.10 17.58
CA VAL A 131 -3.19 -1.37 16.95
C VAL A 131 -4.14 -1.62 15.80
N VAL A 132 -3.61 -2.00 14.64
CA VAL A 132 -4.43 -2.50 13.54
C VAL A 132 -4.34 -4.02 13.52
N VAL A 133 -5.49 -4.68 13.36
CA VAL A 133 -5.61 -6.14 13.38
C VAL A 133 -6.22 -6.58 12.06
N PHE A 134 -5.56 -7.56 11.42
CA PHE A 134 -6.09 -8.22 10.23
C PHE A 134 -6.43 -9.66 10.56
N LYS A 135 -7.64 -10.06 10.20
CA LYS A 135 -8.13 -11.44 10.37
C LYS A 135 -8.54 -12.01 9.04
N SER A 136 -8.04 -13.18 8.75
CA SER A 136 -8.41 -13.87 7.50
C SER A 136 -9.42 -14.97 7.77
#